data_ee6c9f3a25678c1c70f0859e551832e8
#
_entry.id   ee6c9f3a25678c1c70f0859e551832e8
#
_cell.length_a   1.000
_cell.length_b   1.000
_cell.length_c   1.000
_cell.angle_alpha   90.00
_cell.angle_beta   90.00
_cell.angle_gamma   90.00
#
_symmetry.space_group_name_H-M   'P 1'
#
loop_
_entity.id
_entity.type
_entity.pdbx_description
1 polymer ?
#
loop_
_entity_poly.entity_id
_entity_poly.type
_entity_poly.pdbx_seq_one_letter_code
_entity_poly.pdbx_strand_id
1 'polypeptide(L)'
;MNDIQANKRVCTQFFSLVCAREYDRAMQLLQEDVEWWVNGDLPTSGTYHGRDAVTGLFGLLRDNVPAGLKIHFTAITAEEDRVAIEMNSEGDFANGRAYRNIYHMLFWVRDGLISKAHEYFDTKYTAEFLSA
;
A
#
# COMPACT_ATOMS: atom_id res chain seq x y z
N MET A 1 -20.91 1.36 -14.64
CA MET A 1 -20.67 -0.10 -14.49
C MET A 1 -19.25 -0.33 -14.08
N ASN A 2 -19.03 -1.20 -13.10
CA ASN A 2 -17.67 -1.54 -12.65
C ASN A 2 -17.04 -2.57 -13.60
N ASP A 3 -15.81 -2.31 -13.98
CA ASP A 3 -14.98 -3.27 -14.70
C ASP A 3 -14.05 -3.96 -13.69
N ILE A 4 -14.42 -5.16 -13.29
CA ILE A 4 -13.72 -5.92 -12.26
C ILE A 4 -12.24 -6.13 -12.62
N GLN A 5 -11.95 -6.48 -13.87
CA GLN A 5 -10.57 -6.74 -14.28
C GLN A 5 -9.75 -5.45 -14.33
N ALA A 6 -10.34 -4.35 -14.80
CA ALA A 6 -9.66 -3.06 -14.79
C ALA A 6 -9.38 -2.59 -13.36
N ASN A 7 -10.33 -2.82 -12.44
CA ASN A 7 -10.15 -2.47 -11.03
C ASN A 7 -9.01 -3.27 -10.40
N LYS A 8 -8.93 -4.58 -10.69
CA LYS A 8 -7.79 -5.40 -10.23
C LYS A 8 -6.47 -4.88 -10.78
N ARG A 9 -6.44 -4.50 -12.07
CA ARG A 9 -5.21 -4.03 -12.73
C ARG A 9 -4.68 -2.75 -12.11
N VAL A 10 -5.52 -1.76 -11.83
CA VAL A 10 -5.04 -0.49 -11.26
C VAL A 10 -4.44 -0.72 -9.86
N CYS A 11 -5.05 -1.60 -9.06
CA CYS A 11 -4.55 -1.90 -7.71
C CYS A 11 -3.23 -2.66 -7.74
N THR A 12 -3.08 -3.66 -8.62
CA THR A 12 -1.81 -4.38 -8.75
C THR A 12 -0.72 -3.52 -9.38
N GLN A 13 -1.09 -2.69 -10.35
CA GLN A 13 -0.15 -1.75 -10.96
C GLN A 13 0.39 -0.75 -9.94
N PHE A 14 -0.46 -0.29 -9.02
CA PHE A 14 -0.03 0.59 -7.94
C PHE A 14 1.17 -0.02 -7.19
N PHE A 15 1.04 -1.27 -6.74
CA PHE A 15 2.12 -1.93 -6.01
C PHE A 15 3.33 -2.27 -6.90
N SER A 16 3.11 -2.57 -8.17
CA SER A 16 4.23 -2.78 -9.10
C SER A 16 5.09 -1.53 -9.22
N LEU A 17 4.46 -0.36 -9.29
CA LEU A 17 5.17 0.91 -9.32
C LEU A 17 5.88 1.20 -8.00
N VAL A 18 5.26 0.89 -6.87
CA VAL A 18 5.89 1.02 -5.54
C VAL A 18 7.14 0.15 -5.47
N CYS A 19 7.06 -1.11 -5.92
CA CYS A 19 8.20 -2.03 -5.93
C CYS A 19 9.32 -1.55 -6.84
N ALA A 20 8.99 -0.89 -7.94
CA ALA A 20 9.96 -0.31 -8.88
C ALA A 20 10.52 1.03 -8.39
N ARG A 21 10.11 1.51 -7.22
CA ARG A 21 10.47 2.79 -6.65
C ARG A 21 10.00 3.98 -7.51
N GLU A 22 8.96 3.77 -8.30
CA GLU A 22 8.33 4.82 -9.08
C GLU A 22 7.14 5.40 -8.30
N TYR A 23 7.43 5.97 -7.13
CA TYR A 23 6.42 6.43 -6.17
C TYR A 23 5.54 7.54 -6.75
N ASP A 24 6.12 8.47 -7.50
CA ASP A 24 5.34 9.56 -8.11
C ASP A 24 4.31 9.02 -9.10
N ARG A 25 4.68 8.01 -9.88
CA ARG A 25 3.76 7.37 -10.82
C ARG A 25 2.69 6.56 -10.08
N ALA A 26 3.07 5.90 -8.99
CA ALA A 26 2.10 5.18 -8.14
C ALA A 26 1.05 6.15 -7.60
N MET A 27 1.45 7.31 -7.11
CA MET A 27 0.52 8.31 -6.55
C MET A 27 -0.47 8.81 -7.60
N GLN A 28 -0.11 8.82 -8.89
CA GLN A 28 -1.04 9.21 -9.96
C GLN A 28 -2.19 8.23 -10.16
N LEU A 29 -2.10 7.02 -9.61
CA LEU A 29 -3.18 6.05 -9.63
C LEU A 29 -4.20 6.25 -8.50
N LEU A 30 -3.98 7.24 -7.64
CA LEU A 30 -4.88 7.61 -6.56
C LEU A 30 -5.72 8.82 -6.96
N GLN A 31 -6.98 8.87 -6.52
CA GLN A 31 -7.78 10.09 -6.60
C GLN A 31 -7.13 11.19 -5.76
N GLU A 32 -7.33 12.46 -6.13
CA GLU A 32 -6.80 13.57 -5.35
C GLU A 32 -7.33 13.57 -3.92
N ASP A 33 -8.59 13.17 -3.74
CA ASP A 33 -9.25 13.10 -2.44
C ASP A 33 -9.17 11.70 -1.81
N VAL A 34 -8.23 10.87 -2.21
CA VAL A 34 -8.06 9.51 -1.70
C VAL A 34 -8.01 9.50 -0.17
N GLU A 35 -8.59 8.45 0.40
CA GLU A 35 -8.53 8.21 1.83
C GLU A 35 -7.83 6.88 2.07
N TRP A 36 -6.70 6.93 2.77
CA TRP A 36 -5.88 5.75 3.05
C TRP A 36 -5.83 5.53 4.55
N TRP A 37 -6.32 4.39 5.00
CA TRP A 37 -6.33 4.04 6.41
C TRP A 37 -5.34 2.92 6.70
N VAL A 38 -4.54 3.10 7.77
CA VAL A 38 -3.56 2.12 8.24
C VAL A 38 -4.02 1.62 9.61
N ASN A 39 -4.13 0.31 9.77
CA ASN A 39 -4.62 -0.30 11.02
C ASN A 39 -3.64 -0.14 12.18
N GLY A 40 -4.11 -0.46 13.38
CA GLY A 40 -3.28 -0.59 14.57
C GLY A 40 -3.08 0.71 15.34
N ASP A 41 -2.03 0.72 16.16
CA ASP A 41 -1.68 1.82 17.05
C ASP A 41 -0.18 2.11 16.93
N LEU A 42 0.29 2.26 15.70
CA LEU A 42 1.68 2.59 15.36
C LEU A 42 1.78 4.09 15.08
N PRO A 43 3.01 4.66 15.04
CA PRO A 43 3.17 6.05 14.60
C PRO A 43 2.57 6.34 13.22
N THR A 44 2.52 5.32 12.34
CA THR A 44 1.97 5.45 11.00
C THR A 44 0.49 5.04 10.90
N SER A 45 -0.14 4.60 12.00
CA SER A 45 -1.54 4.19 11.99
C SER A 45 -2.48 5.40 11.89
N GLY A 46 -3.69 5.16 11.36
CA GLY A 46 -4.73 6.18 11.23
C GLY A 46 -5.09 6.46 9.79
N THR A 47 -5.84 7.54 9.57
CA THR A 47 -6.36 7.90 8.25
C THR A 47 -5.53 9.04 7.64
N TYR A 48 -5.14 8.86 6.38
CA TYR A 48 -4.44 9.84 5.57
C TYR A 48 -5.42 10.38 4.53
N HIS A 49 -5.70 11.66 4.59
CA HIS A 49 -6.66 12.32 3.70
C HIS A 49 -5.93 13.05 2.59
N GLY A 50 -6.22 12.64 1.35
CA GLY A 50 -5.70 13.26 0.15
C GLY A 50 -4.39 12.66 -0.32
N ARG A 51 -4.13 12.87 -1.61
CA ARG A 51 -2.94 12.32 -2.27
C ARG A 51 -1.63 12.76 -1.63
N ASP A 52 -1.55 14.04 -1.20
CA ASP A 52 -0.32 14.56 -0.60
C ASP A 52 0.02 13.86 0.71
N ALA A 53 -1.00 13.59 1.54
CA ALA A 53 -0.80 12.87 2.81
C ALA A 53 -0.30 11.44 2.55
N VAL A 54 -0.88 10.76 1.56
CA VAL A 54 -0.46 9.40 1.18
C VAL A 54 0.95 9.42 0.59
N THR A 55 1.29 10.45 -0.17
CA THR A 55 2.65 10.64 -0.70
C THR A 55 3.66 10.71 0.43
N GLY A 56 3.33 11.43 1.51
CA GLY A 56 4.17 11.49 2.70
C GLY A 56 4.37 10.13 3.37
N LEU A 57 3.30 9.33 3.45
CA LEU A 57 3.38 7.97 4.00
C LEU A 57 4.33 7.09 3.17
N PHE A 58 4.19 7.10 1.85
CA PHE A 58 5.07 6.31 0.97
C PHE A 58 6.47 6.88 0.88
N GLY A 59 6.66 8.16 1.21
CA GLY A 59 7.98 8.77 1.34
C GLY A 59 8.85 8.08 2.37
N LEU A 60 8.24 7.46 3.40
CA LEU A 60 8.98 6.68 4.39
C LEU A 60 9.67 5.46 3.76
N LEU A 61 9.01 4.82 2.81
CA LEU A 61 9.62 3.72 2.06
C LEU A 61 10.78 4.21 1.19
N ARG A 62 10.56 5.31 0.47
CA ARG A 62 11.61 5.92 -0.35
C ARG A 62 12.86 6.21 0.48
N ASP A 63 12.68 6.75 1.68
CA ASP A 63 13.77 7.22 2.52
C ASP A 63 14.43 6.09 3.31
N ASN A 64 13.69 5.03 3.66
CA ASN A 64 14.18 3.99 4.56
C ASN A 64 14.46 2.65 3.90
N VAL A 65 13.91 2.40 2.71
CA VAL A 65 14.09 1.13 1.98
C VAL A 65 14.69 1.43 0.61
N PRO A 66 16.01 1.64 0.54
CA PRO A 66 16.65 2.17 -0.66
C PRO A 66 16.54 1.27 -1.89
N ALA A 67 16.47 -0.05 -1.73
CA ALA A 67 16.30 -0.97 -2.85
C ALA A 67 14.83 -1.21 -3.22
N GLY A 68 13.88 -0.63 -2.46
CA GLY A 68 12.45 -0.81 -2.66
C GLY A 68 11.92 -2.10 -2.04
N LEU A 69 10.60 -2.20 -2.00
CA LEU A 69 9.92 -3.39 -1.50
C LEU A 69 9.83 -4.47 -2.58
N LYS A 70 9.79 -5.72 -2.13
CA LYS A 70 9.36 -6.86 -2.94
C LYS A 70 8.01 -7.30 -2.40
N ILE A 71 7.01 -7.33 -3.27
CA ILE A 71 5.65 -7.71 -2.91
C ILE A 71 5.23 -8.92 -3.72
N HIS A 72 4.71 -9.92 -3.03
CA HIS A 72 4.18 -11.13 -3.63
C HIS A 72 2.69 -11.21 -3.34
N PHE A 73 1.87 -11.18 -4.40
CA PHE A 73 0.42 -11.32 -4.29
C PHE A 73 0.06 -12.79 -4.15
N THR A 74 -0.65 -13.15 -3.08
CA THR A 74 -1.08 -14.52 -2.85
C THR A 74 -2.53 -14.76 -3.25
N ALA A 75 -3.39 -13.73 -3.19
CA ALA A 75 -4.78 -13.82 -3.61
C ALA A 75 -5.31 -12.44 -3.97
N ILE A 76 -6.13 -12.37 -5.01
CA ILE A 76 -6.80 -11.14 -5.45
C ILE A 76 -8.26 -11.48 -5.71
N THR A 77 -9.16 -10.79 -5.00
CA THR A 77 -10.59 -10.96 -5.12
C THR A 77 -11.24 -9.60 -5.32
N ALA A 78 -12.19 -9.50 -6.24
CA ALA A 78 -12.85 -8.23 -6.49
C ALA A 78 -14.35 -8.43 -6.71
N GLU A 79 -15.12 -7.47 -6.22
CA GLU A 79 -16.57 -7.42 -6.37
C GLU A 79 -16.99 -5.95 -6.38
N GLU A 80 -17.89 -5.59 -7.27
CA GLU A 80 -18.36 -4.21 -7.43
C GLU A 80 -17.17 -3.27 -7.66
N ASP A 81 -17.00 -2.26 -6.82
CA ASP A 81 -15.90 -1.28 -6.90
C ASP A 81 -14.74 -1.62 -5.96
N ARG A 82 -14.77 -2.79 -5.30
CA ARG A 82 -13.80 -3.18 -4.28
C ARG A 82 -12.84 -4.25 -4.79
N VAL A 83 -11.59 -4.14 -4.37
CA VAL A 83 -10.53 -5.11 -4.68
C VAL A 83 -9.82 -5.46 -3.38
N ALA A 84 -9.80 -6.75 -3.04
CA ALA A 84 -9.11 -7.27 -1.86
C ALA A 84 -7.85 -8.02 -2.32
N ILE A 85 -6.70 -7.66 -1.75
CA ILE A 85 -5.42 -8.27 -2.10
C ILE A 85 -4.75 -8.79 -0.84
N GLU A 86 -4.45 -10.09 -0.82
CA GLU A 86 -3.60 -10.69 0.20
C GLU A 86 -2.19 -10.77 -0.36
N MET A 87 -1.20 -10.30 0.40
CA MET A 87 0.17 -10.22 -0.11
C MET A 87 1.20 -10.31 1.00
N ASN A 88 2.39 -10.72 0.62
CA ASN A 88 3.58 -10.67 1.47
C ASN A 88 4.46 -9.51 0.99
N SER A 89 5.06 -8.80 1.92
CA SER A 89 5.96 -7.69 1.61
C SER A 89 7.28 -7.90 2.34
N GLU A 90 8.38 -7.63 1.64
CA GLU A 90 9.71 -7.65 2.25
C GLU A 90 10.55 -6.50 1.71
N GLY A 91 11.48 -6.02 2.55
CA GLY A 91 12.40 -4.97 2.15
C GLY A 91 13.54 -4.85 3.15
N ASP A 92 14.69 -4.46 2.65
CA ASP A 92 15.86 -4.23 3.49
C ASP A 92 15.92 -2.75 3.84
N PHE A 93 15.89 -2.45 5.13
CA PHE A 93 16.02 -1.07 5.62
C PHE A 93 17.47 -0.59 5.49
N ALA A 94 17.62 0.72 5.40
CA ALA A 94 18.93 1.36 5.27
C ALA A 94 19.87 1.01 6.43
N ASN A 95 19.32 0.67 7.61
CA ASN A 95 20.10 0.24 8.78
C ASN A 95 20.55 -1.23 8.72
N GLY A 96 20.29 -1.93 7.62
CA GLY A 96 20.68 -3.33 7.41
C GLY A 96 19.68 -4.36 7.92
N ARG A 97 18.57 -3.94 8.53
CA ARG A 97 17.56 -4.85 9.06
C ARG A 97 16.56 -5.24 7.98
N ALA A 98 16.21 -6.52 7.92
CA ALA A 98 15.21 -7.02 6.97
C ALA A 98 13.81 -6.96 7.58
N TYR A 99 12.88 -6.32 6.85
CA TYR A 99 11.47 -6.24 7.21
C TYR A 99 10.69 -7.25 6.36
N ARG A 100 9.85 -8.05 6.98
CA ARG A 100 8.97 -9.00 6.29
C ARG A 100 7.63 -9.02 7.00
N ASN A 101 6.54 -8.86 6.25
CA ASN A 101 5.22 -8.84 6.87
C ASN A 101 4.15 -9.34 5.90
N ILE A 102 3.00 -9.68 6.46
CA ILE A 102 1.82 -10.11 5.73
C ILE A 102 0.84 -8.96 5.71
N TYR A 103 0.28 -8.67 4.55
CA TYR A 103 -0.67 -7.58 4.36
C TYR A 103 -1.95 -8.08 3.74
N HIS A 104 -3.06 -7.46 4.14
CA HIS A 104 -4.33 -7.57 3.45
C HIS A 104 -4.80 -6.15 3.12
N MET A 105 -4.91 -5.86 1.82
CA MET A 105 -5.34 -4.55 1.36
C MET A 105 -6.76 -4.63 0.84
N LEU A 106 -7.58 -3.65 1.20
CA LEU A 106 -8.90 -3.49 0.60
C LEU A 106 -8.96 -2.12 -0.07
N PHE A 107 -9.23 -2.13 -1.38
CA PHE A 107 -9.30 -0.91 -2.18
C PHE A 107 -10.71 -0.66 -2.69
N TRP A 108 -11.05 0.61 -2.85
CA TRP A 108 -12.21 1.08 -3.62
C TRP A 108 -11.69 1.82 -4.84
N VAL A 109 -12.26 1.53 -6.00
CA VAL A 109 -11.85 2.16 -7.27
C VAL A 109 -13.02 2.99 -7.80
N ARG A 110 -12.73 4.23 -8.19
CA ARG A 110 -13.70 5.17 -8.75
C ARG A 110 -13.10 5.80 -10.00
N ASP A 111 -13.79 5.68 -11.12
CA ASP A 111 -13.35 6.26 -12.39
C ASP A 111 -11.91 5.86 -12.78
N GLY A 112 -11.58 4.58 -12.56
CA GLY A 112 -10.29 4.02 -12.93
C GLY A 112 -9.14 4.34 -11.99
N LEU A 113 -9.38 5.05 -10.88
CA LEU A 113 -8.35 5.39 -9.89
C LEU A 113 -8.78 4.93 -8.51
N ILE A 114 -7.80 4.68 -7.65
CA ILE A 114 -8.03 4.25 -6.27
C ILE A 114 -8.58 5.44 -5.47
N SER A 115 -9.78 5.28 -4.90
CA SER A 115 -10.44 6.34 -4.12
C SER A 115 -10.30 6.13 -2.62
N LYS A 116 -10.07 4.89 -2.18
CA LYS A 116 -9.97 4.55 -0.77
C LYS A 116 -9.17 3.27 -0.61
N ALA A 117 -8.42 3.17 0.47
CA ALA A 117 -7.66 1.97 0.80
C ALA A 117 -7.68 1.73 2.31
N HIS A 118 -7.83 0.48 2.69
CA HIS A 118 -7.63 0.01 4.07
C HIS A 118 -6.46 -0.96 4.06
N GLU A 119 -5.46 -0.66 4.87
CA GLU A 119 -4.23 -1.43 4.96
C GLU A 119 -4.22 -2.18 6.30
N TYR A 120 -4.25 -3.51 6.23
CA TYR A 120 -4.19 -4.40 7.38
C TYR A 120 -2.90 -5.20 7.33
N PHE A 121 -2.22 -5.33 8.46
CA PHE A 121 -0.98 -6.12 8.56
C PHE A 121 -0.73 -6.52 10.01
N ASP A 122 0.28 -7.35 10.23
CA ASP A 122 0.70 -7.73 11.59
C ASP A 122 1.39 -6.53 12.25
N THR A 123 0.62 -5.80 13.04
CA THR A 123 1.10 -4.58 13.70
C THR A 123 2.04 -4.87 14.87
N LYS A 124 1.91 -6.04 15.49
CA LYS A 124 2.84 -6.45 16.55
C LYS A 124 4.26 -6.61 15.99
N TYR A 125 4.38 -7.31 14.85
CA TYR A 125 5.66 -7.46 14.18
C TYR A 125 6.28 -6.11 13.85
N THR A 126 5.49 -5.20 13.28
CA THR A 126 5.97 -3.87 12.90
C THR A 126 6.39 -3.06 14.12
N ALA A 127 5.61 -3.11 15.21
CA ALA A 127 5.95 -2.40 16.44
C ALA A 127 7.28 -2.88 17.01
N GLU A 128 7.49 -4.20 17.04
CA GLU A 128 8.73 -4.79 17.52
C GLU A 128 9.91 -4.43 16.60
N PHE A 129 9.68 -4.45 15.30
CA PHE A 129 10.70 -4.08 14.31
C PHE A 129 11.15 -2.62 14.49
N LEU A 130 10.21 -1.70 14.70
CA LEU A 130 10.50 -0.27 14.83
C LEU A 130 11.15 0.07 16.18
N SER A 131 10.91 -0.72 17.23
CA SER A 131 11.43 -0.44 18.58
C SER A 131 12.82 -1.01 18.82
N ALA A 132 13.34 -1.82 17.95
CA ALA A 132 14.63 -2.49 18.11
C ALA A 132 15.82 -1.64 17.67
#